data_9daf1edd1b7914f6d46efd038d123e55
#
_entry.id   9daf1edd1b7914f6d46efd038d123e55
#
_cell.length_a   1.000
_cell.length_b   1.000
_cell.length_c   1.000
_cell.angle_alpha   90.00
_cell.angle_beta   90.00
_cell.angle_gamma   90.00
#
_symmetry.space_group_name_H-M   'P 1'
#
loop_
_entity.id
_entity.type
_entity.pdbx_description
1 polymer ?
#
loop_
_entity_poly.entity_id
_entity_poly.type
_entity_poly.pdbx_seq_one_letter_code
_entity_poly.pdbx_strand_id
1 'polypeptide(L)'
;MKLVEVKHPLVKHKLGVMREAEIDTKKFRELATEIGSLLTYEATADLETEKVIIDGWNGPVEVDRIKGKKVTVVPILRAGLGMMDGVLEHVPSARISVVGIYRNEETLEPVPYFQKLASDLDERLAIVVDPMLATGGSMIATLDLLKAKGCNHIKVLVLVAAPEGIKALEAAHPDIELYCASIDDHLNEQGYIIPGLGDAGDKIFGTK
;
A
#
# COMPACT_ATOMS: atom_id res chain seq x y z
N MET A 1 11.35 12.13 0.93
CA MET A 1 10.59 10.88 0.66
C MET A 1 11.08 10.26 -0.65
N LYS A 2 11.28 8.94 -0.71
CA LYS A 2 11.53 8.24 -1.98
C LYS A 2 10.20 7.97 -2.67
N LEU A 3 10.01 8.49 -3.89
CA LEU A 3 8.81 8.31 -4.70
C LEU A 3 9.14 7.48 -5.94
N VAL A 4 8.39 6.40 -6.15
CA VAL A 4 8.55 5.48 -7.28
C VAL A 4 7.21 5.29 -7.99
N GLU A 5 7.08 5.85 -9.19
CA GLU A 5 6.01 5.48 -10.12
C GLU A 5 6.43 4.25 -10.91
N VAL A 6 5.73 3.13 -10.71
CA VAL A 6 6.07 1.85 -11.36
C VAL A 6 5.56 1.85 -12.80
N LYS A 7 6.48 2.09 -13.75
CA LYS A 7 6.17 2.24 -15.18
C LYS A 7 6.14 0.92 -15.96
N HIS A 8 6.01 -0.20 -15.27
CA HIS A 8 5.97 -1.51 -15.90
C HIS A 8 4.73 -1.66 -16.82
N PRO A 9 4.86 -2.19 -18.05
CA PRO A 9 3.72 -2.29 -18.99
C PRO A 9 2.52 -3.06 -18.43
N LEU A 10 2.72 -4.13 -17.65
CA LEU A 10 1.63 -4.86 -17.02
C LEU A 10 0.88 -4.01 -15.99
N VAL A 11 1.57 -3.19 -15.20
CA VAL A 11 0.94 -2.28 -14.25
C VAL A 11 0.08 -1.25 -15.00
N LYS A 12 0.64 -0.64 -16.03
CA LYS A 12 -0.08 0.37 -16.85
C LYS A 12 -1.29 -0.23 -17.58
N HIS A 13 -1.16 -1.43 -18.14
CA HIS A 13 -2.27 -2.13 -18.78
C HIS A 13 -3.41 -2.42 -17.79
N LYS A 14 -3.09 -3.03 -16.65
CA LYS A 14 -4.07 -3.36 -15.62
C LYS A 14 -4.76 -2.13 -15.06
N LEU A 15 -4.01 -1.06 -14.80
CA LEU A 15 -4.55 0.22 -14.36
C LEU A 15 -5.46 0.84 -15.45
N GLY A 16 -5.10 0.73 -16.72
CA GLY A 16 -5.94 1.18 -17.84
C GLY A 16 -7.32 0.50 -17.82
N VAL A 17 -7.36 -0.82 -17.62
CA VAL A 17 -8.62 -1.57 -17.48
C VAL A 17 -9.40 -1.13 -16.23
N MET A 18 -8.73 -0.86 -15.11
CA MET A 18 -9.41 -0.36 -13.90
C MET A 18 -10.10 0.99 -14.09
N ARG A 19 -9.67 1.78 -15.07
CA ARG A 19 -10.28 3.11 -15.37
C ARG A 19 -11.56 3.02 -16.21
N GLU A 20 -11.93 1.85 -16.69
CA GLU A 20 -13.18 1.67 -17.46
C GLU A 20 -14.38 2.05 -16.59
N ALA A 21 -15.30 2.85 -17.16
CA ALA A 21 -16.46 3.38 -16.44
C ALA A 21 -17.39 2.26 -15.92
N GLU A 22 -17.61 1.24 -16.73
CA GLU A 22 -18.52 0.11 -16.47
C GLU A 22 -17.81 -1.12 -15.89
N ILE A 23 -16.61 -0.95 -15.31
CA ILE A 23 -15.90 -2.07 -14.70
C ILE A 23 -16.70 -2.65 -13.54
N ASP A 24 -16.89 -3.96 -13.54
CA ASP A 24 -17.58 -4.65 -12.45
C ASP A 24 -16.71 -4.80 -11.20
N THR A 25 -17.37 -4.96 -10.05
CA THR A 25 -16.74 -5.09 -8.73
C THR A 25 -15.73 -6.25 -8.65
N LYS A 26 -16.05 -7.40 -9.26
CA LYS A 26 -15.14 -8.56 -9.24
C LYS A 26 -13.85 -8.22 -9.96
N LYS A 27 -13.95 -7.70 -11.18
CA LYS A 27 -12.80 -7.34 -12.00
C LYS A 27 -11.95 -6.24 -11.38
N PHE A 28 -12.59 -5.21 -10.81
CA PHE A 28 -11.90 -4.13 -10.11
C PHE A 28 -11.09 -4.67 -8.92
N ARG A 29 -11.67 -5.56 -8.11
CA ARG A 29 -11.01 -6.18 -6.96
C ARG A 29 -9.83 -7.07 -7.37
N GLU A 30 -10.01 -7.92 -8.39
CA GLU A 30 -8.95 -8.75 -8.95
C GLU A 30 -7.75 -7.89 -9.40
N LEU A 31 -8.01 -6.82 -10.15
CA LEU A 31 -6.97 -5.91 -10.63
C LEU A 31 -6.28 -5.14 -9.50
N ALA A 32 -7.01 -4.75 -8.45
CA ALA A 32 -6.42 -4.11 -7.28
C ALA A 32 -5.42 -5.05 -6.57
N THR A 33 -5.77 -6.33 -6.42
CA THR A 33 -4.87 -7.35 -5.88
C THR A 33 -3.66 -7.56 -6.80
N GLU A 34 -3.87 -7.72 -8.10
CA GLU A 34 -2.79 -7.96 -9.07
C GLU A 34 -1.80 -6.79 -9.16
N ILE A 35 -2.28 -5.55 -9.18
CA ILE A 35 -1.39 -4.37 -9.15
C ILE A 35 -0.70 -4.28 -7.79
N GLY A 36 -1.41 -4.53 -6.69
CA GLY A 36 -0.83 -4.60 -5.35
C GLY A 36 0.33 -5.60 -5.26
N SER A 37 0.18 -6.77 -5.89
CA SER A 37 1.21 -7.80 -6.03
C SER A 37 2.44 -7.26 -6.79
N LEU A 38 2.24 -6.64 -7.96
CA LEU A 38 3.33 -6.07 -8.75
C LEU A 38 4.06 -4.91 -8.04
N LEU A 39 3.32 -4.05 -7.34
CA LEU A 39 3.91 -2.97 -6.53
C LEU A 39 4.71 -3.55 -5.36
N THR A 40 4.25 -4.64 -4.75
CA THR A 40 4.98 -5.32 -3.68
C THR A 40 6.30 -5.89 -4.17
N TYR A 41 6.31 -6.51 -5.34
CA TYR A 41 7.54 -7.02 -5.96
C TYR A 41 8.59 -5.90 -6.11
N GLU A 42 8.21 -4.75 -6.65
CA GLU A 42 9.09 -3.58 -6.77
C GLU A 42 9.52 -3.03 -5.41
N ALA A 43 8.59 -2.90 -4.47
CA ALA A 43 8.87 -2.34 -3.16
C ALA A 43 9.75 -3.24 -2.29
N THR A 44 9.85 -4.52 -2.58
CA THR A 44 10.67 -5.49 -1.84
C THR A 44 12.01 -5.81 -2.49
N ALA A 45 12.35 -5.16 -3.59
CA ALA A 45 13.60 -5.41 -4.33
C ALA A 45 14.88 -5.08 -3.53
N ASP A 46 14.78 -4.27 -2.49
CA ASP A 46 15.89 -3.86 -1.61
C ASP A 46 15.94 -4.60 -0.28
N LEU A 47 15.15 -5.67 -0.10
CA LEU A 47 15.20 -6.47 1.11
C LEU A 47 16.58 -7.12 1.27
N GLU A 48 17.19 -6.93 2.45
CA GLU A 48 18.47 -7.54 2.77
C GLU A 48 18.38 -9.06 2.84
N THR A 49 19.39 -9.72 2.29
CA THR A 49 19.56 -11.17 2.37
C THR A 49 20.80 -11.53 3.17
N GLU A 50 20.82 -12.73 3.71
CA GLU A 50 21.96 -13.35 4.37
C GLU A 50 22.24 -14.72 3.77
N LYS A 51 23.52 -15.14 3.78
CA LYS A 51 23.90 -16.47 3.34
C LYS A 51 23.68 -17.48 4.46
N VAL A 52 22.98 -18.56 4.15
CA VAL A 52 22.74 -19.69 5.07
C VAL A 52 23.03 -21.01 4.37
N ILE A 53 23.54 -21.98 5.12
CA ILE A 53 23.72 -23.34 4.62
C ILE A 53 22.45 -24.13 4.97
N ILE A 54 21.87 -24.78 3.99
CA ILE A 54 20.73 -25.69 4.15
C ILE A 54 21.10 -27.09 3.67
N ASP A 55 20.38 -28.10 4.15
CA ASP A 55 20.49 -29.46 3.61
C ASP A 55 19.67 -29.52 2.30
N GLY A 56 20.39 -29.52 1.17
CA GLY A 56 19.81 -29.68 -0.17
C GLY A 56 19.61 -31.16 -0.51
N TRP A 57 18.97 -31.46 -1.66
CA TRP A 57 18.72 -32.83 -2.08
C TRP A 57 20.01 -33.64 -2.34
N ASN A 58 21.12 -32.98 -2.61
CA ASN A 58 22.42 -33.60 -2.88
C ASN A 58 23.52 -33.09 -1.93
N GLY A 59 23.18 -32.85 -0.65
CA GLY A 59 24.10 -32.38 0.39
C GLY A 59 23.97 -30.90 0.71
N PRO A 60 24.87 -30.36 1.56
CA PRO A 60 24.81 -28.96 2.01
C PRO A 60 24.95 -27.99 0.82
N VAL A 61 24.12 -26.94 0.81
CA VAL A 61 24.15 -25.87 -0.19
C VAL A 61 23.98 -24.50 0.47
N GLU A 62 24.79 -23.51 0.04
CA GLU A 62 24.63 -22.12 0.46
C GLU A 62 23.53 -21.45 -0.37
N VAL A 63 22.59 -20.79 0.31
CA VAL A 63 21.47 -20.08 -0.32
C VAL A 63 21.28 -18.70 0.30
N ASP A 64 20.64 -17.79 -0.45
CA ASP A 64 20.20 -16.51 0.06
C ASP A 64 18.88 -16.66 0.82
N ARG A 65 18.80 -16.07 2.00
CA ARG A 65 17.58 -15.98 2.81
C ARG A 65 17.33 -14.52 3.17
N ILE A 66 16.05 -14.09 3.11
CA ILE A 66 15.69 -12.76 3.57
C ILE A 66 16.06 -12.63 5.05
N LYS A 67 16.87 -11.60 5.37
CA LYS A 67 17.33 -11.31 6.71
C LYS A 67 16.18 -10.77 7.58
N GLY A 68 16.02 -11.30 8.76
CA GLY A 68 15.07 -10.81 9.76
C GLY A 68 13.60 -11.18 9.56
N LYS A 69 13.08 -11.34 8.37
CA LYS A 69 11.70 -11.78 8.04
C LYS A 69 10.55 -11.03 8.75
N LYS A 70 10.75 -9.79 9.13
CA LYS A 70 9.77 -9.06 9.92
C LYS A 70 9.02 -8.04 9.07
N VAL A 71 8.04 -8.49 8.31
CA VAL A 71 7.14 -7.63 7.55
C VAL A 71 5.75 -7.63 8.20
N THR A 72 5.09 -6.48 8.20
CA THR A 72 3.64 -6.37 8.46
C THR A 72 2.98 -5.62 7.33
N VAL A 73 1.88 -6.17 6.81
CA VAL A 73 1.01 -5.44 5.88
C VAL A 73 -0.04 -4.67 6.67
N VAL A 74 -0.27 -3.43 6.28
CA VAL A 74 -1.16 -2.51 6.99
C VAL A 74 -2.19 -1.94 6.02
N PRO A 75 -3.31 -2.65 5.76
CA PRO A 75 -4.40 -2.07 4.99
C PRO A 75 -5.09 -0.97 5.78
N ILE A 76 -5.33 0.16 5.11
CA ILE A 76 -6.22 1.20 5.63
C ILE A 76 -7.66 0.80 5.29
N LEU A 77 -8.49 0.55 6.29
CA LEU A 77 -9.88 0.18 6.08
C LEU A 77 -10.66 1.34 5.45
N ARG A 78 -11.55 1.04 4.51
CA ARG A 78 -11.91 -0.30 4.00
C ARG A 78 -11.08 -0.67 2.75
N ALA A 79 -10.80 0.30 1.89
CA ALA A 79 -10.31 0.10 0.53
C ALA A 79 -8.95 -0.63 0.46
N GLY A 80 -8.06 -0.43 1.43
CA GLY A 80 -6.77 -1.12 1.51
C GLY A 80 -6.85 -2.64 1.53
N LEU A 81 -7.99 -3.22 1.98
CA LEU A 81 -8.21 -4.67 1.93
C LEU A 81 -8.12 -5.24 0.50
N GLY A 82 -8.50 -4.45 -0.51
CA GLY A 82 -8.41 -4.90 -1.91
C GLY A 82 -6.99 -5.11 -2.43
N MET A 83 -5.97 -4.56 -1.76
CA MET A 83 -4.57 -4.74 -2.13
C MET A 83 -3.82 -5.71 -1.22
N MET A 84 -4.36 -6.04 -0.05
CA MET A 84 -3.69 -6.81 0.99
C MET A 84 -3.21 -8.18 0.50
N ASP A 85 -4.07 -8.91 -0.21
CA ASP A 85 -3.74 -10.26 -0.70
C ASP A 85 -2.58 -10.22 -1.69
N GLY A 86 -2.44 -9.17 -2.49
CA GLY A 86 -1.30 -8.98 -3.38
C GLY A 86 0.04 -8.86 -2.63
N VAL A 87 0.05 -8.30 -1.43
CA VAL A 87 1.25 -8.29 -0.56
C VAL A 87 1.52 -9.68 0.00
N LEU A 88 0.46 -10.39 0.45
CA LEU A 88 0.59 -11.72 1.06
C LEU A 88 1.03 -12.79 0.07
N GLU A 89 0.76 -12.64 -1.23
CA GLU A 89 1.29 -13.52 -2.28
C GLU A 89 2.83 -13.54 -2.31
N HIS A 90 3.48 -12.38 -2.10
CA HIS A 90 4.94 -12.28 -2.09
C HIS A 90 5.55 -12.49 -0.71
N VAL A 91 4.85 -12.10 0.34
CA VAL A 91 5.32 -12.21 1.73
C VAL A 91 4.28 -12.94 2.59
N PRO A 92 4.07 -14.25 2.37
CA PRO A 92 3.00 -15.01 3.03
C PRO A 92 3.18 -15.10 4.56
N SER A 93 4.39 -14.86 5.07
CA SER A 93 4.68 -14.80 6.51
C SER A 93 4.47 -13.42 7.13
N ALA A 94 4.03 -12.41 6.36
CA ALA A 94 3.76 -11.08 6.89
C ALA A 94 2.65 -11.13 7.96
N ARG A 95 2.81 -10.37 9.03
CA ARG A 95 1.70 -10.11 9.95
C ARG A 95 0.74 -9.10 9.33
N ILE A 96 -0.51 -9.16 9.75
CA ILE A 96 -1.53 -8.21 9.31
C ILE A 96 -1.80 -7.27 10.48
N SER A 97 -1.55 -5.99 10.26
CA SER A 97 -1.90 -4.89 11.15
C SER A 97 -2.97 -4.05 10.46
N VAL A 98 -4.09 -3.81 11.13
CA VAL A 98 -5.24 -3.14 10.49
C VAL A 98 -5.46 -1.78 11.13
N VAL A 99 -5.67 -0.76 10.29
CA VAL A 99 -6.01 0.60 10.72
C VAL A 99 -7.31 1.02 10.04
N GLY A 100 -8.28 1.46 10.84
CA GLY A 100 -9.54 2.01 10.36
C GLY A 100 -9.55 3.52 10.56
N ILE A 101 -9.69 4.27 9.47
CA ILE A 101 -9.80 5.72 9.47
C ILE A 101 -10.98 6.09 8.57
N TYR A 102 -11.85 6.97 9.07
CA TYR A 102 -12.85 7.62 8.22
C TYR A 102 -12.57 9.12 8.16
N ARG A 103 -13.06 9.76 7.12
CA ARG A 103 -12.99 11.21 6.98
C ARG A 103 -14.25 11.80 7.61
N ASN A 104 -14.08 12.70 8.55
CA ASN A 104 -15.20 13.46 9.11
C ASN A 104 -15.81 14.32 7.99
N GLU A 105 -17.13 14.22 7.79
CA GLU A 105 -17.81 14.92 6.68
C GLU A 105 -17.86 16.45 6.87
N GLU A 106 -17.84 16.91 8.11
CA GLU A 106 -17.92 18.35 8.45
C GLU A 106 -16.53 18.99 8.46
N THR A 107 -15.54 18.37 9.13
CA THR A 107 -14.19 18.93 9.30
C THR A 107 -13.21 18.50 8.22
N LEU A 108 -13.55 17.46 7.45
CA LEU A 108 -12.69 16.77 6.47
C LEU A 108 -11.42 16.18 7.09
N GLU A 109 -11.32 16.11 8.41
CA GLU A 109 -10.18 15.55 9.12
C GLU A 109 -10.27 14.02 9.21
N PRO A 110 -9.13 13.32 9.18
CA PRO A 110 -9.09 11.87 9.38
C PRO A 110 -9.34 11.52 10.85
N VAL A 111 -10.30 10.62 11.10
CA VAL A 111 -10.65 10.14 12.44
C VAL A 111 -10.36 8.65 12.54
N PRO A 112 -9.37 8.24 13.35
CA PRO A 112 -9.12 6.83 13.63
C PRO A 112 -10.28 6.25 14.46
N TYR A 113 -10.85 5.12 14.03
CA TYR A 113 -11.90 4.43 14.76
C TYR A 113 -11.55 2.99 15.12
N PHE A 114 -10.52 2.42 14.49
CA PHE A 114 -10.06 1.05 14.75
C PHE A 114 -8.58 0.92 14.52
N GLN A 115 -7.91 0.17 15.40
CA GLN A 115 -6.52 -0.24 15.18
C GLN A 115 -6.26 -1.60 15.83
N LYS A 116 -5.61 -2.48 15.09
CA LYS A 116 -5.06 -3.73 15.61
C LYS A 116 -3.70 -3.95 14.99
N LEU A 117 -2.65 -3.71 15.76
CA LEU A 117 -1.28 -3.67 15.27
C LEU A 117 -0.45 -4.85 15.82
N ALA A 118 0.56 -5.27 15.07
CA ALA A 118 1.55 -6.23 15.56
C ALA A 118 2.29 -5.67 16.78
N SER A 119 2.61 -6.53 17.76
CA SER A 119 3.23 -6.11 19.03
C SER A 119 4.69 -5.67 18.92
N ASP A 120 5.39 -6.10 17.86
CA ASP A 120 6.81 -5.88 17.58
C ASP A 120 7.00 -5.00 16.34
N LEU A 121 6.21 -3.92 16.23
CA LEU A 121 6.20 -3.00 15.09
C LEU A 121 7.53 -2.28 14.88
N ASP A 122 8.25 -2.01 15.95
CA ASP A 122 9.58 -1.39 15.98
C ASP A 122 10.66 -2.22 15.28
N GLU A 123 10.43 -3.52 15.15
CA GLU A 123 11.35 -4.45 14.46
C GLU A 123 10.88 -4.82 13.04
N ARG A 124 9.78 -4.19 12.53
CA ARG A 124 9.15 -4.58 11.27
C ARG A 124 9.27 -3.54 10.19
N LEU A 125 9.35 -4.01 8.95
CA LEU A 125 8.99 -3.21 7.79
C LEU A 125 7.45 -3.21 7.69
N ALA A 126 6.83 -2.04 7.80
CA ALA A 126 5.41 -1.88 7.53
C ALA A 126 5.19 -1.56 6.04
N ILE A 127 4.37 -2.38 5.37
CA ILE A 127 3.88 -2.12 4.02
C ILE A 127 2.42 -1.65 4.15
N VAL A 128 2.22 -0.34 4.09
CA VAL A 128 0.90 0.29 4.18
C VAL A 128 0.27 0.27 2.80
N VAL A 129 -0.97 -0.19 2.70
CA VAL A 129 -1.69 -0.29 1.43
C VAL A 129 -3.02 0.45 1.47
N ASP A 130 -3.23 1.28 0.47
CA ASP A 130 -4.50 1.98 0.18
C ASP A 130 -4.57 2.25 -1.32
N PRO A 131 -5.68 2.01 -2.02
CA PRO A 131 -5.79 2.28 -3.45
C PRO A 131 -5.53 3.74 -3.85
N MET A 132 -5.85 4.69 -2.99
CA MET A 132 -5.91 6.11 -3.34
C MET A 132 -5.09 6.99 -2.39
N LEU A 133 -4.13 7.74 -2.93
CA LEU A 133 -3.49 8.85 -2.21
C LEU A 133 -4.03 10.17 -2.77
N ALA A 134 -5.18 10.61 -2.26
CA ALA A 134 -5.85 11.84 -2.69
C ALA A 134 -5.30 13.07 -1.94
N THR A 135 -5.89 13.45 -0.81
CA THR A 135 -5.41 14.59 0.01
C THR A 135 -4.25 14.21 0.94
N GLY A 136 -4.01 12.92 1.16
CA GLY A 136 -2.99 12.41 2.06
C GLY A 136 -3.42 12.25 3.53
N GLY A 137 -4.55 12.80 3.96
CA GLY A 137 -4.95 12.84 5.37
C GLY A 137 -4.99 11.47 6.04
N SER A 138 -5.70 10.49 5.48
CA SER A 138 -5.80 9.14 6.04
C SER A 138 -4.45 8.41 6.08
N MET A 139 -3.63 8.61 5.04
CA MET A 139 -2.29 8.04 5.00
C MET A 139 -1.40 8.66 6.08
N ILE A 140 -1.35 9.98 6.19
CA ILE A 140 -0.56 10.69 7.22
C ILE A 140 -0.97 10.23 8.61
N ALA A 141 -2.27 10.22 8.93
CA ALA A 141 -2.76 9.78 10.23
C ALA A 141 -2.38 8.30 10.53
N THR A 142 -2.38 7.43 9.50
CA THR A 142 -1.91 6.04 9.65
C THR A 142 -0.43 5.98 9.97
N LEU A 143 0.40 6.76 9.27
CA LEU A 143 1.85 6.78 9.48
C LEU A 143 2.21 7.37 10.85
N ASP A 144 1.53 8.43 11.29
CA ASP A 144 1.66 8.99 12.64
C ASP A 144 1.41 7.92 13.71
N LEU A 145 0.33 7.16 13.53
CA LEU A 145 -0.04 6.08 14.44
C LEU A 145 1.02 4.96 14.47
N LEU A 146 1.53 4.54 13.31
CA LEU A 146 2.58 3.51 13.22
C LEU A 146 3.89 3.99 13.86
N LYS A 147 4.31 5.22 13.58
CA LYS A 147 5.53 5.84 14.16
C LYS A 147 5.40 6.04 15.67
N ALA A 148 4.23 6.43 16.16
CA ALA A 148 3.97 6.52 17.60
C ALA A 148 4.09 5.15 18.31
N LYS A 149 4.01 4.04 17.57
CA LYS A 149 4.25 2.67 18.04
C LYS A 149 5.68 2.16 17.77
N GLY A 150 6.58 3.04 17.35
CA GLY A 150 8.00 2.72 17.14
C GLY A 150 8.33 2.20 15.73
N CYS A 151 7.38 2.14 14.80
CA CYS A 151 7.66 1.68 13.43
C CYS A 151 8.50 2.72 12.67
N ASN A 152 9.76 2.38 12.35
CA ASN A 152 10.69 3.30 11.69
C ASN A 152 10.92 2.97 10.21
N HIS A 153 10.51 1.79 9.76
CA HIS A 153 10.66 1.36 8.37
C HIS A 153 9.28 1.20 7.73
N ILE A 154 8.92 2.15 6.87
CA ILE A 154 7.60 2.19 6.27
C ILE A 154 7.69 2.39 4.76
N LYS A 155 7.00 1.52 4.02
CA LYS A 155 6.73 1.64 2.59
C LYS A 155 5.23 1.75 2.37
N VAL A 156 4.83 2.62 1.46
CA VAL A 156 3.43 2.86 1.12
C VAL A 156 3.20 2.41 -0.31
N LEU A 157 2.15 1.63 -0.55
CA LEU A 157 1.74 1.19 -1.88
C LEU A 157 0.34 1.75 -2.18
N VAL A 158 0.20 2.45 -3.30
CA VAL A 158 -1.09 2.98 -3.76
C VAL A 158 -1.27 2.69 -5.26
N LEU A 159 -2.52 2.54 -5.71
CA LEU A 159 -2.79 2.37 -7.14
C LEU A 159 -2.62 3.71 -7.86
N VAL A 160 -3.25 4.77 -7.37
CA VAL A 160 -3.14 6.11 -7.94
C VAL A 160 -2.88 7.15 -6.84
N ALA A 161 -2.08 8.17 -7.18
CA ALA A 161 -1.73 9.25 -6.29
C ALA A 161 -1.96 10.61 -6.98
N ALA A 162 -2.46 11.59 -6.24
CA ALA A 162 -2.52 12.98 -6.67
C ALA A 162 -1.26 13.74 -6.21
N PRO A 163 -0.78 14.71 -6.98
CA PRO A 163 0.36 15.57 -6.60
C PRO A 163 0.18 16.25 -5.24
N GLU A 164 -1.06 16.65 -4.93
CA GLU A 164 -1.41 17.30 -3.65
C GLU A 164 -1.18 16.36 -2.47
N GLY A 165 -1.63 15.09 -2.60
CA GLY A 165 -1.43 14.06 -1.58
C GLY A 165 0.03 13.67 -1.42
N ILE A 166 0.77 13.56 -2.51
CA ILE A 166 2.22 13.30 -2.49
C ILE A 166 2.95 14.42 -1.75
N LYS A 167 2.64 15.68 -2.06
CA LYS A 167 3.25 16.84 -1.41
C LYS A 167 2.93 16.89 0.08
N ALA A 168 1.68 16.65 0.47
CA ALA A 168 1.27 16.59 1.87
C ALA A 168 1.99 15.48 2.63
N LEU A 169 2.06 14.29 2.03
CA LEU A 169 2.73 13.13 2.61
C LEU A 169 4.24 13.37 2.76
N GLU A 170 4.91 13.94 1.76
CA GLU A 170 6.33 14.26 1.82
C GLU A 170 6.66 15.29 2.91
N ALA A 171 5.79 16.30 3.07
CA ALA A 171 5.96 17.31 4.11
C ALA A 171 5.84 16.72 5.52
N ALA A 172 4.92 15.75 5.73
CA ALA A 172 4.70 15.10 7.02
C ALA A 172 5.71 13.98 7.30
N HIS A 173 6.03 13.18 6.28
CA HIS A 173 6.84 11.97 6.41
C HIS A 173 7.91 11.87 5.29
N PRO A 174 8.98 12.70 5.34
CA PRO A 174 10.03 12.71 4.32
C PRO A 174 10.92 11.45 4.31
N ASP A 175 10.81 10.61 5.31
CA ASP A 175 11.63 9.43 5.58
C ASP A 175 11.03 8.10 5.07
N ILE A 176 9.84 8.11 4.47
CA ILE A 176 9.19 6.91 3.94
C ILE A 176 9.44 6.71 2.44
N GLU A 177 9.06 5.53 1.94
CA GLU A 177 9.06 5.23 0.51
C GLU A 177 7.61 5.07 0.03
N LEU A 178 7.27 5.76 -1.06
CA LEU A 178 5.97 5.67 -1.73
C LEU A 178 6.12 5.04 -3.11
N TYR A 179 5.39 3.96 -3.34
CA TYR A 179 5.26 3.27 -4.62
C TYR A 179 3.84 3.43 -5.14
N CYS A 180 3.68 3.87 -6.38
CA CYS A 180 2.36 4.02 -7.01
C CYS A 180 2.36 3.47 -8.44
N ALA A 181 1.20 3.02 -8.91
CA ALA A 181 1.04 2.58 -10.30
C ALA A 181 0.87 3.78 -11.25
N SER A 182 0.34 4.91 -10.78
CA SER A 182 0.26 6.16 -11.52
C SER A 182 0.24 7.37 -10.59
N ILE A 183 0.89 8.44 -11.04
CA ILE A 183 0.69 9.79 -10.53
C ILE A 183 -0.28 10.45 -11.49
N ASP A 184 -1.46 10.82 -11.00
CA ASP A 184 -2.53 11.43 -11.79
C ASP A 184 -2.45 12.96 -11.75
N ASP A 185 -3.34 13.67 -12.48
CA ASP A 185 -3.15 15.10 -12.76
C ASP A 185 -3.37 16.00 -11.54
N HIS A 186 -4.52 15.84 -10.84
CA HIS A 186 -4.91 16.74 -9.74
C HIS A 186 -6.10 16.18 -8.95
N LEU A 187 -6.50 16.89 -7.89
CA LEU A 187 -7.77 16.69 -7.20
C LEU A 187 -8.82 17.67 -7.72
N ASN A 188 -10.04 17.18 -7.94
CA ASN A 188 -11.18 18.06 -8.20
C ASN A 188 -11.67 18.76 -6.91
N GLU A 189 -12.69 19.63 -7.03
CA GLU A 189 -13.26 20.38 -5.91
C GLU A 189 -13.82 19.51 -4.79
N GLN A 190 -14.24 18.28 -5.11
CA GLN A 190 -14.74 17.28 -4.14
C GLN A 190 -13.63 16.41 -3.54
N GLY A 191 -12.37 16.61 -3.95
CA GLY A 191 -11.21 15.86 -3.46
C GLY A 191 -11.02 14.50 -4.12
N TYR A 192 -11.65 14.24 -5.28
CA TYR A 192 -11.39 13.05 -6.09
C TYR A 192 -10.20 13.26 -7.02
N ILE A 193 -9.41 12.21 -7.20
CA ILE A 193 -8.27 12.20 -8.13
C ILE A 193 -8.80 12.19 -9.58
N ILE A 194 -8.20 13.01 -10.43
CA ILE A 194 -8.52 13.10 -11.86
C ILE A 194 -7.26 12.73 -12.66
N PRO A 195 -7.39 11.77 -13.62
CA PRO A 195 -8.56 11.00 -14.02
C PRO A 195 -9.03 9.97 -12.99
N GLY A 196 -8.18 9.51 -12.08
CA GLY A 196 -8.52 8.68 -10.95
C GLY A 196 -9.15 7.31 -11.27
N LEU A 197 -9.79 6.74 -10.26
CA LEU A 197 -10.52 5.48 -10.33
C LEU A 197 -11.97 5.59 -9.80
N GLY A 198 -12.42 6.81 -9.47
CA GLY A 198 -13.68 7.04 -8.75
C GLY A 198 -13.54 6.65 -7.27
N ASP A 199 -14.62 6.19 -6.64
CA ASP A 199 -14.60 5.66 -5.28
C ASP A 199 -14.10 4.20 -5.30
N ALA A 200 -12.83 4.01 -4.95
CA ALA A 200 -12.21 2.68 -4.96
C ALA A 200 -12.80 1.76 -3.87
N GLY A 201 -13.22 2.31 -2.73
CA GLY A 201 -13.86 1.54 -1.68
C GLY A 201 -15.17 0.92 -2.15
N ASP A 202 -16.05 1.74 -2.70
CA ASP A 202 -17.34 1.26 -3.24
C ASP A 202 -17.15 0.28 -4.40
N LYS A 203 -16.19 0.54 -5.29
CA LYS A 203 -15.88 -0.38 -6.41
C LYS A 203 -15.32 -1.73 -5.94
N ILE A 204 -14.47 -1.75 -4.90
CA ILE A 204 -13.91 -2.99 -4.33
C ILE A 204 -15.01 -3.81 -3.64
N PHE A 205 -15.93 -3.17 -2.92
CA PHE A 205 -16.93 -3.84 -2.08
C PHE A 205 -18.32 -3.95 -2.73
N GLY A 206 -18.57 -3.23 -3.82
CA GLY A 206 -19.89 -3.24 -4.48
C GLY A 206 -20.96 -2.58 -3.61
N THR A 207 -20.62 -1.48 -2.95
CA THR A 207 -21.51 -0.79 -1.99
C THR A 207 -22.31 0.36 -2.59
N LYS A 208 -22.15 0.61 -3.87
CA LYS A 208 -22.98 1.51 -4.69
C LYS A 208 -23.35 0.86 -6.01
#